data_0bfe236daab2b8b8f3232a7d62c403fe
#
_entry.id   0bfe236daab2b8b8f3232a7d62c403fe
#
_cell.length_a   1.000
_cell.length_b   1.000
_cell.length_c   1.000
_cell.angle_alpha   90.00
_cell.angle_beta   90.00
_cell.angle_gamma   90.00
#
_symmetry.space_group_name_H-M   'P 1'
#
loop_
_entity.id
_entity.type
_entity.pdbx_description
1 polymer ?
#
loop_
_entity_poly.entity_id
_entity_poly.type
_entity_poly.pdbx_seq_one_letter_code
_entity_poly.pdbx_strand_id
1 'polypeptide(L)'
;MIPSYAEGVCPNCLHQRRILWRLFDVAKPYRASVLTALTLTFIHAFAMTLPPIFQKNLIDRGLAADTPAAMRMQQLLIWSAALVGIILLTEVMSGGRMALLSRVGTRVTADLRHMVYAHLHELSLRYFAKRRTGSLLTRVTNDTDRLWDFIVFGSVNFIRDITMIVAIAGVMFYMNWLLALISLLPLPIVGFLTYWRGRTMQRMFGRLWTYWSRLTGVVGDVLGGVRVVKAFASEDREIERFDRRNDDYTNREQAVNRVWWELQPMVSGIMRFGVLLVWVAGGYLLIRHPSPDNTLGTLVAFTAFVTQFYQPIMELASSNRMITRAATSAQRVFEVLDTPPEIYSKKNAITRPKVEGRVEFRNVSFSYEGAAPALREVSLVVEPGEMVGLCGPSGAGKSTLVNLIGRFYDATEGAILIDGVDVRDYDVRWLRKQIGVVLQEPYLFHGTIADNIRYGNPNATDADVIRAARAANAHDFIVGFPDGYDTTVGERGQSLSGGERQRISIARAILHDPRILILDEATSSVDSETEKQIQQALDRLVEGRTTFAIAHRLSTLQAASRLVVLQSGRIVETGTHAELVAREDGIYAKLHKTQMEAATRLAVSG
;
A
#
# COMPACT_ATOMS: atom_id res chain seq x y z
N MET A 1 -2.43 -10.38 23.63
CA MET A 1 -1.40 -9.53 22.98
C MET A 1 -1.56 -9.66 21.48
N ILE A 2 -1.65 -8.56 20.76
CA ILE A 2 -1.70 -8.52 19.30
C ILE A 2 -0.28 -8.77 18.80
N PRO A 3 -0.04 -9.74 17.91
CA PRO A 3 1.29 -9.99 17.38
C PRO A 3 1.83 -8.75 16.66
N SER A 4 3.12 -8.44 16.80
CA SER A 4 3.76 -7.26 16.21
C SER A 4 3.65 -7.18 14.67
N TYR A 5 3.46 -8.33 14.00
CA TYR A 5 3.26 -8.40 12.55
C TYR A 5 1.82 -8.08 12.10
N ALA A 6 0.88 -7.97 13.05
CA ALA A 6 -0.54 -7.72 12.75
C ALA A 6 -0.90 -6.22 12.73
N GLU A 7 0.07 -5.32 12.94
CA GLU A 7 -0.11 -3.86 12.91
C GLU A 7 -1.40 -3.38 13.61
N GLY A 8 -1.67 -3.92 14.80
CA GLY A 8 -2.87 -3.59 15.58
C GLY A 8 -4.10 -4.48 15.31
N VAL A 9 -4.02 -5.39 14.34
CA VAL A 9 -5.13 -6.28 13.98
C VAL A 9 -4.97 -7.64 14.66
N CYS A 10 -5.94 -8.04 15.48
CA CYS A 10 -5.97 -9.38 16.09
C CYS A 10 -6.50 -10.41 15.10
N PRO A 11 -5.68 -11.43 14.68
CA PRO A 11 -6.14 -12.46 13.74
C PRO A 11 -7.34 -13.27 14.24
N ASN A 12 -7.47 -13.42 15.57
CA ASN A 12 -8.57 -14.17 16.19
C ASN A 12 -9.88 -13.35 16.31
N CYS A 13 -9.78 -12.00 16.28
CA CYS A 13 -10.94 -11.10 16.32
C CYS A 13 -11.48 -10.77 14.92
N LEU A 14 -10.79 -11.22 13.87
CA LEU A 14 -11.16 -11.01 12.48
C LEU A 14 -12.45 -11.78 12.16
N HIS A 15 -13.49 -11.05 11.80
CA HIS A 15 -14.67 -11.63 11.14
C HIS A 15 -14.30 -11.93 9.67
N GLN A 16 -13.37 -12.89 9.46
CA GLN A 16 -12.78 -13.24 8.16
C GLN A 16 -13.85 -13.41 7.07
N ARG A 17 -14.96 -14.06 7.42
CA ARG A 17 -16.07 -14.28 6.49
C ARG A 17 -16.67 -12.97 5.97
N ARG A 18 -16.92 -11.98 6.84
CA ARG A 18 -17.51 -10.69 6.45
C ARG A 18 -16.57 -9.87 5.56
N ILE A 19 -15.28 -9.89 5.87
CA ILE A 19 -14.26 -9.16 5.10
C ILE A 19 -14.08 -9.77 3.71
N LEU A 20 -14.01 -11.10 3.62
CA LEU A 20 -13.89 -11.80 2.34
C LEU A 20 -15.14 -11.62 1.47
N TRP A 21 -16.35 -11.54 2.05
CA TRP A 21 -17.56 -11.23 1.29
C TRP A 21 -17.50 -9.85 0.63
N ARG A 22 -16.89 -8.85 1.26
CA ARG A 22 -16.70 -7.52 0.65
C ARG A 22 -15.80 -7.56 -0.59
N LEU A 23 -14.85 -8.49 -0.67
CA LEU A 23 -14.04 -8.69 -1.88
C LEU A 23 -14.91 -9.15 -3.06
N PHE A 24 -15.91 -9.99 -2.80
CA PHE A 24 -16.86 -10.39 -3.84
C PHE A 24 -17.72 -9.22 -4.33
N ASP A 25 -17.99 -8.22 -3.48
CA ASP A 25 -18.69 -7.01 -3.92
C ASP A 25 -17.83 -6.22 -4.92
N VAL A 26 -16.53 -6.12 -4.71
CA VAL A 26 -15.60 -5.50 -5.68
C VAL A 26 -15.53 -6.31 -6.99
N ALA A 27 -15.68 -7.64 -6.93
CA ALA A 27 -15.67 -8.51 -8.10
C ALA A 27 -17.02 -8.53 -8.87
N LYS A 28 -18.09 -7.90 -8.37
CA LYS A 28 -19.44 -7.87 -9.02
C LYS A 28 -19.43 -7.45 -10.49
N PRO A 29 -18.65 -6.45 -10.95
CA PRO A 29 -18.59 -6.09 -12.36
C PRO A 29 -18.14 -7.24 -13.26
N TYR A 30 -17.36 -8.18 -12.72
CA TYR A 30 -16.76 -9.32 -13.43
C TYR A 30 -17.54 -10.63 -13.26
N ARG A 31 -18.77 -10.58 -12.74
CA ARG A 31 -19.60 -11.77 -12.40
C ARG A 31 -19.74 -12.78 -13.54
N ALA A 32 -19.88 -12.33 -14.79
CA ALA A 32 -19.99 -13.23 -15.93
C ALA A 32 -18.70 -14.06 -16.11
N SER A 33 -17.55 -13.40 -16.07
CA SER A 33 -16.24 -14.08 -16.18
C SER A 33 -15.97 -15.00 -14.98
N VAL A 34 -16.37 -14.60 -13.78
CA VAL A 34 -16.27 -15.44 -12.57
C VAL A 34 -17.15 -16.68 -12.69
N LEU A 35 -18.40 -16.54 -13.13
CA LEU A 35 -19.31 -17.67 -13.37
C LEU A 35 -18.77 -18.62 -14.44
N THR A 36 -18.27 -18.08 -15.57
CA THR A 36 -17.63 -18.89 -16.62
C THR A 36 -16.43 -19.65 -16.06
N ALA A 37 -15.57 -19.01 -15.26
CA ALA A 37 -14.41 -19.66 -14.64
C ALA A 37 -14.84 -20.77 -13.66
N LEU A 38 -15.88 -20.55 -12.87
CA LEU A 38 -16.43 -21.55 -11.95
C LEU A 38 -17.03 -22.73 -12.73
N THR A 39 -17.85 -22.48 -13.75
CA THR A 39 -18.40 -23.52 -14.61
C THR A 39 -17.30 -24.37 -15.24
N LEU A 40 -16.27 -23.70 -15.78
CA LEU A 40 -15.11 -24.39 -16.36
C LEU A 40 -14.34 -25.20 -15.29
N THR A 41 -14.28 -24.70 -14.04
CA THR A 41 -13.67 -25.42 -12.92
C THR A 41 -14.43 -26.70 -12.57
N PHE A 42 -15.77 -26.66 -12.54
CA PHE A 42 -16.60 -27.85 -12.30
C PHE A 42 -16.45 -28.87 -13.43
N ILE A 43 -16.53 -28.43 -14.70
CA ILE A 43 -16.37 -29.34 -15.85
C ILE A 43 -14.98 -29.95 -15.85
N HIS A 44 -13.93 -29.17 -15.59
CA HIS A 44 -12.55 -29.64 -15.50
C HIS A 44 -12.38 -30.67 -14.36
N ALA A 45 -12.91 -30.41 -13.16
CA ALA A 45 -12.84 -31.32 -12.04
C ALA A 45 -13.51 -32.67 -12.36
N PHE A 46 -14.64 -32.65 -13.06
CA PHE A 46 -15.34 -33.84 -13.53
C PHE A 46 -14.53 -34.57 -14.62
N ALA A 47 -14.01 -33.85 -15.60
CA ALA A 47 -13.21 -34.42 -16.68
C ALA A 47 -11.94 -35.12 -16.15
N MET A 48 -11.36 -34.62 -15.07
CA MET A 48 -10.21 -35.24 -14.39
C MET A 48 -10.52 -36.62 -13.77
N THR A 49 -11.79 -37.00 -13.59
CA THR A 49 -12.14 -38.35 -13.13
C THR A 49 -12.20 -39.39 -14.26
N LEU A 50 -12.17 -38.96 -15.52
CA LEU A 50 -12.29 -39.87 -16.69
C LEU A 50 -11.02 -40.65 -17.02
N PRO A 51 -9.80 -40.10 -16.90
CA PRO A 51 -8.58 -40.83 -17.28
C PRO A 51 -8.43 -42.21 -16.58
N PRO A 52 -8.65 -42.36 -15.25
CA PRO A 52 -8.60 -43.67 -14.61
C PRO A 52 -9.68 -44.65 -15.13
N ILE A 53 -10.87 -44.16 -15.51
CA ILE A 53 -11.93 -44.97 -16.10
C ILE A 53 -11.52 -45.46 -17.48
N PHE A 54 -10.89 -44.62 -18.29
CA PHE A 54 -10.40 -44.99 -19.61
C PHE A 54 -9.22 -45.98 -19.50
N GLN A 55 -8.34 -45.81 -18.48
CA GLN A 55 -7.29 -46.78 -18.18
C GLN A 55 -7.89 -48.16 -17.81
N LYS A 56 -8.95 -48.17 -16.97
CA LYS A 56 -9.69 -49.42 -16.66
C LYS A 56 -10.16 -50.10 -17.94
N ASN A 57 -10.87 -49.39 -18.80
CA ASN A 57 -11.42 -49.97 -20.04
C ASN A 57 -10.33 -50.39 -21.00
N LEU A 58 -9.20 -49.69 -21.09
CA LEU A 58 -8.05 -50.07 -21.89
C LEU A 58 -7.48 -51.41 -21.41
N ILE A 59 -7.39 -51.66 -20.11
CA ILE A 59 -6.88 -52.89 -19.52
C ILE A 59 -7.91 -54.01 -19.72
N ASP A 60 -9.15 -53.79 -19.32
CA ASP A 60 -10.20 -54.82 -19.27
C ASP A 60 -10.67 -55.25 -20.67
N ARG A 61 -10.66 -54.36 -21.67
CA ARG A 61 -11.14 -54.64 -23.02
C ARG A 61 -10.02 -54.73 -24.05
N GLY A 62 -8.93 -53.96 -23.88
CA GLY A 62 -7.82 -53.92 -24.81
C GLY A 62 -6.76 -55.00 -24.56
N LEU A 63 -6.54 -55.38 -23.30
CA LEU A 63 -5.50 -56.36 -22.93
C LEU A 63 -6.08 -57.73 -22.47
N ALA A 64 -7.42 -57.85 -22.34
CA ALA A 64 -8.05 -59.12 -21.94
C ALA A 64 -7.74 -60.29 -22.90
N ALA A 65 -7.38 -61.44 -22.35
CA ALA A 65 -6.93 -62.60 -23.15
C ALA A 65 -8.05 -63.30 -23.92
N ASP A 66 -9.32 -63.10 -23.52
CA ASP A 66 -10.47 -63.88 -24.00
C ASP A 66 -11.07 -63.42 -25.32
N THR A 67 -10.50 -62.36 -25.98
CA THR A 67 -10.99 -61.79 -27.25
C THR A 67 -9.98 -61.98 -28.38
N PRO A 68 -10.43 -62.06 -29.68
CA PRO A 68 -9.55 -62.13 -30.82
C PRO A 68 -8.53 -60.99 -30.90
N ALA A 69 -7.29 -61.28 -31.34
CA ALA A 69 -6.20 -60.28 -31.36
C ALA A 69 -6.53 -59.00 -32.14
N ALA A 70 -7.26 -59.12 -33.26
CA ALA A 70 -7.70 -57.96 -34.04
C ALA A 70 -8.67 -57.05 -33.26
N MET A 71 -9.62 -57.61 -32.54
CA MET A 71 -10.55 -56.87 -31.68
C MET A 71 -9.82 -56.18 -30.49
N ARG A 72 -8.86 -56.86 -29.88
CA ARG A 72 -8.01 -56.29 -28.81
C ARG A 72 -7.23 -55.11 -29.31
N MET A 73 -6.61 -55.20 -30.47
CA MET A 73 -5.86 -54.10 -31.06
C MET A 73 -6.78 -52.89 -31.35
N GLN A 74 -7.98 -53.14 -31.88
CA GLN A 74 -8.96 -52.06 -32.07
C GLN A 74 -9.39 -51.39 -30.77
N GLN A 75 -9.72 -52.16 -29.75
CA GLN A 75 -10.09 -51.60 -28.43
C GLN A 75 -8.93 -50.85 -27.78
N LEU A 76 -7.72 -51.38 -27.86
CA LEU A 76 -6.51 -50.72 -27.39
C LEU A 76 -6.35 -49.32 -28.03
N LEU A 77 -6.47 -49.23 -29.35
CA LEU A 77 -6.34 -47.97 -30.08
C LEU A 77 -7.46 -46.98 -29.72
N ILE A 78 -8.72 -47.45 -29.59
CA ILE A 78 -9.86 -46.60 -29.22
C ILE A 78 -9.66 -45.99 -27.81
N TRP A 79 -9.35 -46.82 -26.80
CA TRP A 79 -9.20 -46.34 -25.45
C TRP A 79 -7.92 -45.52 -25.25
N SER A 80 -6.85 -45.84 -25.97
CA SER A 80 -5.64 -45.01 -25.98
C SER A 80 -5.89 -43.62 -26.60
N ALA A 81 -6.61 -43.59 -27.74
CA ALA A 81 -6.98 -42.32 -28.37
C ALA A 81 -7.92 -41.51 -27.49
N ALA A 82 -8.90 -42.16 -26.81
CA ALA A 82 -9.78 -41.51 -25.85
C ALA A 82 -9.00 -40.94 -24.64
N LEU A 83 -8.01 -41.69 -24.14
CA LEU A 83 -7.16 -41.25 -23.02
C LEU A 83 -6.32 -40.03 -23.42
N VAL A 84 -5.68 -40.06 -24.59
CA VAL A 84 -4.94 -38.88 -25.11
C VAL A 84 -5.88 -37.69 -25.31
N GLY A 85 -7.06 -37.94 -25.91
CA GLY A 85 -8.05 -36.89 -26.14
C GLY A 85 -8.50 -36.20 -24.85
N ILE A 86 -8.80 -36.99 -23.80
CA ILE A 86 -9.26 -36.41 -22.51
C ILE A 86 -8.12 -35.68 -21.79
N ILE A 87 -6.88 -36.19 -21.85
CA ILE A 87 -5.72 -35.50 -21.28
C ILE A 87 -5.51 -34.16 -21.97
N LEU A 88 -5.50 -34.11 -23.28
CA LEU A 88 -5.35 -32.86 -24.05
C LEU A 88 -6.50 -31.88 -23.74
N LEU A 89 -7.74 -32.39 -23.68
CA LEU A 89 -8.90 -31.57 -23.33
C LEU A 89 -8.76 -30.96 -21.94
N THR A 90 -8.37 -31.76 -20.94
CA THR A 90 -8.20 -31.26 -19.55
C THR A 90 -7.09 -30.23 -19.46
N GLU A 91 -5.97 -30.38 -20.18
CA GLU A 91 -4.89 -29.39 -20.20
C GLU A 91 -5.33 -28.08 -20.86
N VAL A 92 -6.02 -28.13 -22.00
CA VAL A 92 -6.56 -26.95 -22.68
C VAL A 92 -7.57 -26.22 -21.77
N MET A 93 -8.47 -26.96 -21.12
CA MET A 93 -9.43 -26.41 -20.18
C MET A 93 -8.73 -25.76 -18.97
N SER A 94 -7.69 -26.39 -18.43
CA SER A 94 -6.88 -25.87 -17.34
C SER A 94 -6.21 -24.53 -17.73
N GLY A 95 -5.60 -24.49 -18.91
CA GLY A 95 -5.00 -23.27 -19.47
C GLY A 95 -6.00 -22.15 -19.67
N GLY A 96 -7.15 -22.46 -20.30
CA GLY A 96 -8.23 -21.47 -20.51
C GLY A 96 -8.81 -20.92 -19.20
N ARG A 97 -9.04 -21.80 -18.24
CA ARG A 97 -9.48 -21.43 -16.89
C ARG A 97 -8.48 -20.50 -16.21
N MET A 98 -7.19 -20.86 -16.25
CA MET A 98 -6.14 -20.07 -15.61
C MET A 98 -5.99 -18.69 -16.26
N ALA A 99 -6.05 -18.60 -17.58
CA ALA A 99 -6.01 -17.34 -18.32
C ALA A 99 -7.19 -16.44 -17.96
N LEU A 100 -8.41 -17.01 -17.83
CA LEU A 100 -9.60 -16.27 -17.45
C LEU A 100 -9.51 -15.73 -16.02
N LEU A 101 -9.10 -16.58 -15.06
CA LEU A 101 -8.94 -16.20 -13.67
C LEU A 101 -7.85 -15.14 -13.48
N SER A 102 -6.73 -15.27 -14.18
CA SER A 102 -5.65 -14.29 -14.16
C SER A 102 -6.14 -12.93 -14.66
N ARG A 103 -6.89 -12.87 -15.75
CA ARG A 103 -7.47 -11.62 -16.28
C ARG A 103 -8.44 -10.96 -15.28
N VAL A 104 -9.33 -11.73 -14.69
CA VAL A 104 -10.28 -11.23 -13.69
C VAL A 104 -9.54 -10.72 -12.47
N GLY A 105 -8.62 -11.53 -11.92
CA GLY A 105 -7.86 -11.16 -10.73
C GLY A 105 -7.03 -9.90 -10.93
N THR A 106 -6.36 -9.76 -12.07
CA THR A 106 -5.57 -8.56 -12.39
C THR A 106 -6.44 -7.32 -12.47
N ARG A 107 -7.63 -7.39 -13.06
CA ARG A 107 -8.56 -6.25 -13.15
C ARG A 107 -9.13 -5.87 -11.79
N VAL A 108 -9.60 -6.84 -11.01
CA VAL A 108 -10.11 -6.60 -9.65
C VAL A 108 -9.03 -5.96 -8.76
N THR A 109 -7.79 -6.42 -8.88
CA THR A 109 -6.67 -5.84 -8.12
C THR A 109 -6.33 -4.42 -8.59
N ALA A 110 -6.38 -4.15 -9.89
CA ALA A 110 -6.19 -2.81 -10.43
C ALA A 110 -7.28 -1.85 -9.92
N ASP A 111 -8.54 -2.29 -9.91
CA ASP A 111 -9.66 -1.50 -9.38
C ASP A 111 -9.48 -1.23 -7.87
N LEU A 112 -9.06 -2.24 -7.10
CA LEU A 112 -8.77 -2.07 -5.66
C LEU A 112 -7.63 -1.07 -5.43
N ARG A 113 -6.54 -1.17 -6.19
CA ARG A 113 -5.42 -0.21 -6.11
C ARG A 113 -5.89 1.20 -6.42
N HIS A 114 -6.69 1.36 -7.48
CA HIS A 114 -7.25 2.64 -7.85
C HIS A 114 -8.16 3.21 -6.75
N MET A 115 -9.07 2.39 -6.20
CA MET A 115 -9.96 2.81 -5.11
C MET A 115 -9.18 3.26 -3.87
N VAL A 116 -8.18 2.47 -3.44
CA VAL A 116 -7.35 2.81 -2.27
C VAL A 116 -6.55 4.08 -2.53
N TYR A 117 -5.93 4.20 -3.71
CA TYR A 117 -5.12 5.36 -4.06
C TYR A 117 -5.97 6.63 -4.17
N ALA A 118 -7.12 6.57 -4.85
CA ALA A 118 -8.04 7.69 -4.95
C ALA A 118 -8.56 8.13 -3.57
N HIS A 119 -8.94 7.17 -2.72
CA HIS A 119 -9.42 7.46 -1.38
C HIS A 119 -8.33 8.06 -0.47
N LEU A 120 -7.08 7.60 -0.60
CA LEU A 120 -5.96 8.22 0.12
C LEU A 120 -5.84 9.72 -0.18
N HIS A 121 -6.11 10.16 -1.42
CA HIS A 121 -6.10 11.58 -1.77
C HIS A 121 -7.28 12.40 -1.20
N GLU A 122 -8.32 11.74 -0.70
CA GLU A 122 -9.45 12.37 -0.03
C GLU A 122 -9.22 12.52 1.48
N LEU A 123 -8.28 11.75 2.05
CA LEU A 123 -8.00 11.75 3.48
C LEU A 123 -7.24 13.01 3.92
N SER A 124 -7.48 13.41 5.17
CA SER A 124 -6.85 14.61 5.77
C SER A 124 -5.35 14.41 6.06
N LEU A 125 -4.61 15.51 6.19
CA LEU A 125 -3.20 15.48 6.61
C LEU A 125 -3.00 14.80 7.97
N ARG A 126 -4.01 14.85 8.86
CA ARG A 126 -4.01 14.15 10.14
C ARG A 126 -3.83 12.65 10.00
N TYR A 127 -4.44 12.05 8.97
CA TYR A 127 -4.30 10.63 8.68
C TYR A 127 -2.85 10.26 8.35
N PHE A 128 -2.20 11.08 7.52
CA PHE A 128 -0.79 10.87 7.10
C PHE A 128 0.20 11.15 8.23
N ALA A 129 -0.06 12.14 9.07
CA ALA A 129 0.81 12.46 10.22
C ALA A 129 0.90 11.32 11.26
N LYS A 130 -0.16 10.51 11.38
CA LYS A 130 -0.21 9.37 12.30
C LYS A 130 0.39 8.08 11.73
N ARG A 131 0.70 8.01 10.45
CA ARG A 131 1.08 6.76 9.75
C ARG A 131 2.37 6.93 8.98
N ARG A 132 3.19 5.87 8.97
CA ARG A 132 4.43 5.84 8.18
C ARG A 132 4.10 5.66 6.70
N THR A 133 4.74 6.42 5.83
CA THR A 133 4.56 6.34 4.36
C THR A 133 4.77 4.92 3.82
N GLY A 134 5.77 4.18 4.33
CA GLY A 134 6.02 2.79 3.94
C GLY A 134 4.86 1.85 4.25
N SER A 135 4.12 2.06 5.36
CA SER A 135 2.93 1.27 5.70
C SER A 135 1.79 1.54 4.70
N LEU A 136 1.60 2.79 4.29
CA LEU A 136 0.59 3.16 3.29
C LEU A 136 0.93 2.60 1.91
N LEU A 137 2.21 2.68 1.51
CA LEU A 137 2.69 2.07 0.28
C LEU A 137 2.39 0.57 0.24
N THR A 138 2.68 -0.15 1.33
CA THR A 138 2.41 -1.59 1.45
C THR A 138 0.92 -1.92 1.27
N ARG A 139 0.01 -1.05 1.72
CA ARG A 139 -1.45 -1.24 1.56
C ARG A 139 -1.90 -1.12 0.11
N VAL A 140 -1.30 -0.19 -0.65
CA VAL A 140 -1.62 0.01 -2.08
C VAL A 140 -1.01 -1.10 -2.95
N THR A 141 0.17 -1.62 -2.59
CA THR A 141 0.92 -2.61 -3.39
C THR A 141 0.74 -4.03 -2.84
N ASN A 142 1.52 -4.41 -1.84
CA ASN A 142 1.64 -5.80 -1.37
C ASN A 142 0.32 -6.38 -0.83
N ASP A 143 -0.50 -5.57 -0.13
CA ASP A 143 -1.76 -6.07 0.40
C ASP A 143 -2.78 -6.34 -0.71
N THR A 144 -2.82 -5.52 -1.75
CA THR A 144 -3.66 -5.76 -2.93
C THR A 144 -3.18 -6.96 -3.74
N ASP A 145 -1.86 -7.21 -3.84
CA ASP A 145 -1.30 -8.40 -4.51
C ASP A 145 -1.66 -9.70 -3.79
N ARG A 146 -1.64 -9.70 -2.46
CA ARG A 146 -2.09 -10.86 -1.67
C ARG A 146 -3.58 -11.15 -1.87
N LEU A 147 -4.39 -10.13 -2.16
CA LEU A 147 -5.79 -10.32 -2.53
C LEU A 147 -5.92 -10.94 -3.92
N TRP A 148 -5.06 -10.56 -4.87
CA TRP A 148 -4.98 -11.21 -6.17
C TRP A 148 -4.66 -12.70 -6.04
N ASP A 149 -3.64 -13.07 -5.26
CA ASP A 149 -3.29 -14.47 -4.99
C ASP A 149 -4.49 -15.26 -4.45
N PHE A 150 -5.24 -14.67 -3.53
CA PHE A 150 -6.43 -15.31 -2.97
C PHE A 150 -7.57 -15.46 -3.99
N ILE A 151 -7.84 -14.44 -4.81
CA ILE A 151 -8.91 -14.48 -5.80
C ILE A 151 -8.59 -15.51 -6.89
N VAL A 152 -7.36 -15.50 -7.41
CA VAL A 152 -6.94 -16.35 -8.55
C VAL A 152 -6.66 -17.78 -8.12
N PHE A 153 -5.89 -17.98 -7.07
CA PHE A 153 -5.44 -19.31 -6.64
C PHE A 153 -6.24 -19.83 -5.44
N GLY A 154 -6.54 -18.99 -4.45
CA GLY A 154 -7.12 -19.41 -3.19
C GLY A 154 -8.56 -19.89 -3.31
N SER A 155 -9.46 -19.03 -3.79
CA SER A 155 -10.90 -19.30 -3.79
C SER A 155 -11.28 -20.37 -4.80
N VAL A 156 -10.72 -20.31 -6.01
CA VAL A 156 -11.08 -21.22 -7.11
C VAL A 156 -10.43 -22.59 -6.93
N ASN A 157 -9.18 -22.65 -6.47
CA ASN A 157 -8.56 -23.93 -6.16
C ASN A 157 -9.27 -24.63 -4.98
N PHE A 158 -9.70 -23.86 -3.97
CA PHE A 158 -10.50 -24.42 -2.87
C PHE A 158 -11.80 -25.08 -3.37
N ILE A 159 -12.52 -24.40 -4.28
CA ILE A 159 -13.75 -24.95 -4.89
C ILE A 159 -13.42 -26.16 -5.76
N ARG A 160 -12.36 -26.09 -6.59
CA ARG A 160 -11.88 -27.20 -7.41
C ARG A 160 -11.58 -28.43 -6.55
N ASP A 161 -10.84 -28.24 -5.47
CA ASP A 161 -10.36 -29.34 -4.64
C ASP A 161 -11.51 -30.05 -3.92
N ILE A 162 -12.49 -29.29 -3.39
CA ILE A 162 -13.72 -29.87 -2.84
C ILE A 162 -14.49 -30.64 -3.91
N THR A 163 -14.65 -30.04 -5.10
CA THR A 163 -15.37 -30.69 -6.22
C THR A 163 -14.67 -31.97 -6.65
N MET A 164 -13.33 -31.97 -6.76
CA MET A 164 -12.55 -33.17 -7.09
C MET A 164 -12.70 -34.26 -6.03
N ILE A 165 -12.61 -33.93 -4.74
CA ILE A 165 -12.80 -34.88 -3.66
C ILE A 165 -14.17 -35.55 -3.75
N VAL A 166 -15.23 -34.74 -3.92
CA VAL A 166 -16.60 -35.27 -4.03
C VAL A 166 -16.78 -36.11 -5.29
N ALA A 167 -16.27 -35.66 -6.44
CA ALA A 167 -16.40 -36.36 -7.71
C ALA A 167 -15.64 -37.70 -7.71
N ILE A 168 -14.38 -37.70 -7.25
CA ILE A 168 -13.56 -38.91 -7.18
C ILE A 168 -14.17 -39.91 -6.17
N ALA A 169 -14.56 -39.45 -4.98
CA ALA A 169 -15.23 -40.32 -3.99
C ALA A 169 -16.50 -40.93 -4.57
N GLY A 170 -17.36 -40.14 -5.21
CA GLY A 170 -18.58 -40.63 -5.88
C GLY A 170 -18.29 -41.70 -6.91
N VAL A 171 -17.31 -41.52 -7.77
CA VAL A 171 -16.89 -42.51 -8.77
C VAL A 171 -16.33 -43.77 -8.10
N MET A 172 -15.49 -43.64 -7.09
CA MET A 172 -14.93 -44.78 -6.34
C MET A 172 -16.01 -45.61 -5.66
N PHE A 173 -16.96 -44.97 -4.98
CA PHE A 173 -18.09 -45.68 -4.33
C PHE A 173 -19.01 -46.35 -5.36
N TYR A 174 -19.23 -45.74 -6.52
CA TYR A 174 -20.00 -46.33 -7.62
C TYR A 174 -19.32 -47.54 -8.23
N MET A 175 -17.98 -47.51 -8.39
CA MET A 175 -17.24 -48.63 -8.98
C MET A 175 -17.08 -49.82 -8.05
N ASN A 176 -16.69 -49.58 -6.79
CA ASN A 176 -16.57 -50.61 -5.78
C ASN A 176 -16.56 -49.98 -4.36
N TRP A 177 -17.66 -50.07 -3.64
CA TRP A 177 -17.84 -49.44 -2.32
C TRP A 177 -16.85 -49.94 -1.26
N LEU A 178 -16.46 -51.23 -1.32
CA LEU A 178 -15.54 -51.82 -0.36
C LEU A 178 -14.11 -51.32 -0.56
N LEU A 179 -13.63 -51.30 -1.81
CA LEU A 179 -12.33 -50.72 -2.14
C LEU A 179 -12.30 -49.23 -1.86
N ALA A 180 -13.39 -48.51 -2.09
CA ALA A 180 -13.51 -47.10 -1.76
C ALA A 180 -13.32 -46.86 -0.25
N LEU A 181 -14.01 -47.68 0.60
CA LEU A 181 -13.89 -47.56 2.04
C LEU A 181 -12.46 -47.85 2.54
N ILE A 182 -11.80 -48.88 2.00
CA ILE A 182 -10.42 -49.23 2.32
C ILE A 182 -9.46 -48.09 1.90
N SER A 183 -9.70 -47.48 0.73
CA SER A 183 -8.92 -46.36 0.23
C SER A 183 -8.99 -45.09 1.09
N LEU A 184 -10.13 -44.90 1.80
CA LEU A 184 -10.36 -43.76 2.67
C LEU A 184 -9.81 -43.97 4.11
N LEU A 185 -9.44 -45.20 4.48
CA LEU A 185 -8.96 -45.54 5.84
C LEU A 185 -7.73 -44.70 6.29
N PRO A 186 -6.76 -44.34 5.45
CA PRO A 186 -5.64 -43.50 5.86
C PRO A 186 -6.02 -42.05 6.20
N LEU A 187 -7.14 -41.52 5.68
CA LEU A 187 -7.51 -40.11 5.81
C LEU A 187 -7.73 -39.62 7.26
N PRO A 188 -8.44 -40.34 8.12
CA PRO A 188 -8.58 -39.94 9.53
C PRO A 188 -7.22 -39.81 10.23
N ILE A 189 -6.28 -40.71 9.91
CA ILE A 189 -4.92 -40.68 10.49
C ILE A 189 -4.16 -39.45 10.01
N VAL A 190 -4.19 -39.17 8.70
CA VAL A 190 -3.57 -37.98 8.11
C VAL A 190 -4.21 -36.70 8.66
N GLY A 191 -5.54 -36.67 8.75
CA GLY A 191 -6.28 -35.53 9.30
C GLY A 191 -5.90 -35.25 10.76
N PHE A 192 -5.85 -36.28 11.60
CA PHE A 192 -5.43 -36.18 13.00
C PHE A 192 -3.97 -35.69 13.11
N LEU A 193 -3.05 -36.27 12.36
CA LEU A 193 -1.63 -35.91 12.37
C LEU A 193 -1.42 -34.47 11.94
N THR A 194 -2.09 -34.05 10.85
CA THR A 194 -2.02 -32.68 10.33
C THR A 194 -2.63 -31.68 11.32
N TYR A 195 -3.75 -32.01 11.95
CA TYR A 195 -4.37 -31.15 12.97
C TYR A 195 -3.49 -31.00 14.20
N TRP A 196 -2.96 -32.10 14.72
CA TRP A 196 -2.12 -32.10 15.92
C TRP A 196 -0.81 -31.34 15.73
N ARG A 197 -0.07 -31.62 14.64
CA ARG A 197 1.19 -30.94 14.31
C ARG A 197 0.96 -29.52 13.78
N GLY A 198 -0.14 -29.28 13.10
CA GLY A 198 -0.49 -27.98 12.51
C GLY A 198 -0.59 -26.87 13.56
N ARG A 199 -1.16 -27.16 14.74
CA ARG A 199 -1.21 -26.19 15.86
C ARG A 199 0.18 -25.78 16.34
N THR A 200 1.10 -26.75 16.43
CA THR A 200 2.50 -26.48 16.82
C THR A 200 3.21 -25.66 15.77
N MET A 201 3.07 -26.02 14.50
CA MET A 201 3.62 -25.26 13.37
C MET A 201 3.10 -23.82 13.34
N GLN A 202 1.82 -23.60 13.53
CA GLN A 202 1.23 -22.26 13.53
C GLN A 202 1.84 -21.35 14.61
N ARG A 203 2.08 -21.87 15.82
CA ARG A 203 2.77 -21.13 16.89
C ARG A 203 4.23 -20.84 16.54
N MET A 204 4.93 -21.81 15.95
CA MET A 204 6.33 -21.65 15.54
C MET A 204 6.47 -20.61 14.41
N PHE A 205 5.59 -20.63 13.41
CA PHE A 205 5.54 -19.61 12.36
C PHE A 205 5.27 -18.22 12.92
N GLY A 206 4.34 -18.07 13.89
CA GLY A 206 4.09 -16.79 14.54
C GLY A 206 5.34 -16.21 15.20
N ARG A 207 6.13 -17.05 15.88
CA ARG A 207 7.41 -16.63 16.46
C ARG A 207 8.46 -16.28 15.38
N LEU A 208 8.57 -17.09 14.33
CA LEU A 208 9.48 -16.84 13.21
C LEU A 208 9.28 -15.46 12.59
N TRP A 209 8.02 -15.04 12.41
CA TRP A 209 7.70 -13.69 11.92
C TRP A 209 8.19 -12.56 12.84
N THR A 210 8.22 -12.78 14.16
CA THR A 210 8.79 -11.81 15.10
C THR A 210 10.30 -11.66 14.91
N TYR A 211 11.00 -12.76 14.67
CA TYR A 211 12.45 -12.72 14.38
C TYR A 211 12.73 -12.06 13.03
N TRP A 212 11.96 -12.39 12.01
CA TRP A 212 12.03 -11.71 10.70
C TRP A 212 11.83 -10.20 10.81
N SER A 213 10.81 -9.76 11.56
CA SER A 213 10.54 -8.34 11.79
C SER A 213 11.70 -7.63 12.52
N ARG A 214 12.38 -8.31 13.45
CA ARG A 214 13.57 -7.77 14.13
C ARG A 214 14.75 -7.64 13.18
N LEU A 215 14.97 -8.64 12.32
CA LEU A 215 16.03 -8.63 11.31
C LEU A 215 15.82 -7.49 10.29
N THR A 216 14.62 -7.41 9.71
CA THR A 216 14.28 -6.33 8.76
C THR A 216 14.29 -4.95 9.41
N GLY A 217 13.98 -4.86 10.70
CA GLY A 217 14.11 -3.63 11.48
C GLY A 217 15.55 -3.12 11.53
N VAL A 218 16.53 -3.99 11.75
CA VAL A 218 17.97 -3.62 11.72
C VAL A 218 18.35 -3.07 10.34
N VAL A 219 17.93 -3.74 9.26
CA VAL A 219 18.22 -3.29 7.90
C VAL A 219 17.62 -1.90 7.64
N GLY A 220 16.37 -1.68 8.05
CA GLY A 220 15.70 -0.38 7.89
C GLY A 220 16.38 0.76 8.65
N ASP A 221 16.81 0.48 9.89
CA ASP A 221 17.51 1.47 10.72
C ASP A 221 18.89 1.81 10.13
N VAL A 222 19.69 0.79 9.75
CA VAL A 222 21.05 0.97 9.23
C VAL A 222 21.04 1.66 7.87
N LEU A 223 20.17 1.27 6.94
CA LEU A 223 20.07 1.89 5.62
C LEU A 223 19.57 3.33 5.72
N GLY A 224 18.61 3.61 6.60
CA GLY A 224 18.15 4.97 6.89
C GLY A 224 19.21 5.86 7.50
N GLY A 225 20.11 5.28 8.31
CA GLY A 225 21.21 5.96 9.00
C GLY A 225 22.60 5.75 8.39
N VAL A 226 22.71 5.30 7.13
CA VAL A 226 23.98 4.86 6.54
C VAL A 226 25.08 5.92 6.58
N ARG A 227 24.74 7.21 6.47
CA ARG A 227 25.69 8.31 6.61
C ARG A 227 26.33 8.34 8.01
N VAL A 228 25.54 8.06 9.05
CA VAL A 228 26.03 8.01 10.44
C VAL A 228 26.95 6.81 10.61
N VAL A 229 26.56 5.64 10.10
CA VAL A 229 27.41 4.44 10.14
C VAL A 229 28.77 4.70 9.49
N LYS A 230 28.77 5.31 8.29
CA LYS A 230 29.98 5.69 7.55
C LYS A 230 30.82 6.75 8.27
N ALA A 231 30.16 7.80 8.81
CA ALA A 231 30.84 8.88 9.51
C ALA A 231 31.58 8.42 10.79
N PHE A 232 31.05 7.38 11.44
CA PHE A 232 31.66 6.82 12.66
C PHE A 232 32.43 5.53 12.41
N ALA A 233 32.66 5.12 11.15
CA ALA A 233 33.35 3.88 10.75
C ALA A 233 32.86 2.65 11.55
N SER A 234 31.51 2.52 11.67
CA SER A 234 30.86 1.52 12.51
C SER A 234 30.27 0.35 11.69
N GLU A 235 30.76 0.12 10.47
CA GLU A 235 30.26 -0.90 9.54
C GLU A 235 30.35 -2.30 10.15
N ASP A 236 31.50 -2.67 10.68
CA ASP A 236 31.73 -4.01 11.26
C ASP A 236 30.80 -4.29 12.44
N ARG A 237 30.55 -3.28 13.28
CA ARG A 237 29.60 -3.37 14.39
C ARG A 237 28.16 -3.61 13.93
N GLU A 238 27.72 -2.93 12.86
CA GLU A 238 26.38 -3.10 12.33
C GLU A 238 26.23 -4.41 11.55
N ILE A 239 27.30 -4.89 10.88
CA ILE A 239 27.37 -6.23 10.28
C ILE A 239 27.21 -7.30 11.37
N GLU A 240 27.99 -7.23 12.45
CA GLU A 240 27.89 -8.17 13.56
C GLU A 240 26.50 -8.15 14.23
N ARG A 241 25.88 -6.96 14.32
CA ARG A 241 24.50 -6.81 14.83
C ARG A 241 23.48 -7.49 13.91
N PHE A 242 23.67 -7.37 12.59
CA PHE A 242 22.85 -8.03 11.58
C PHE A 242 23.01 -9.54 11.67
N ASP A 243 24.27 -10.04 11.68
CA ASP A 243 24.58 -11.47 11.71
C ASP A 243 23.97 -12.16 12.92
N ARG A 244 24.10 -11.58 14.11
CA ARG A 244 23.43 -12.09 15.32
C ARG A 244 21.92 -12.24 15.15
N ARG A 245 21.24 -11.27 14.51
CA ARG A 245 19.80 -11.35 14.26
C ARG A 245 19.44 -12.34 13.16
N ASN A 246 20.30 -12.46 12.16
CA ASN A 246 20.19 -13.41 11.08
C ASN A 246 20.34 -14.85 11.60
N ASP A 247 21.29 -15.10 12.48
CA ASP A 247 21.47 -16.40 13.13
C ASP A 247 20.27 -16.78 14.00
N ASP A 248 19.75 -15.83 14.79
CA ASP A 248 18.53 -16.02 15.57
C ASP A 248 17.35 -16.45 14.68
N TYR A 249 17.18 -15.76 13.52
CA TYR A 249 16.16 -16.08 12.53
C TYR A 249 16.38 -17.46 11.91
N THR A 250 17.60 -17.73 11.42
CA THR A 250 17.97 -18.97 10.75
C THR A 250 17.77 -20.19 11.64
N ASN A 251 18.18 -20.11 12.91
CA ASN A 251 18.00 -21.19 13.88
C ASN A 251 16.50 -21.49 14.11
N ARG A 252 15.65 -20.45 14.14
CA ARG A 252 14.20 -20.63 14.28
C ARG A 252 13.56 -21.15 13.01
N GLU A 253 14.03 -20.71 11.85
CA GLU A 253 13.57 -21.22 10.54
C GLU A 253 13.91 -22.69 10.38
N GLN A 254 15.13 -23.11 10.72
CA GLN A 254 15.54 -24.52 10.73
C GLN A 254 14.66 -25.37 11.67
N ALA A 255 14.32 -24.86 12.86
CA ALA A 255 13.43 -25.55 13.77
C ALA A 255 12.01 -25.74 13.18
N VAL A 256 11.48 -24.75 12.46
CA VAL A 256 10.20 -24.86 11.73
C VAL A 256 10.32 -25.89 10.60
N ASN A 257 11.38 -25.80 9.80
CA ASN A 257 11.62 -26.68 8.67
C ASN A 257 11.82 -28.14 9.12
N ARG A 258 12.44 -28.38 10.27
CA ARG A 258 12.58 -29.72 10.84
C ARG A 258 11.21 -30.38 11.07
N VAL A 259 10.27 -29.65 11.68
CA VAL A 259 8.91 -30.18 11.90
C VAL A 259 8.21 -30.48 10.57
N TRP A 260 8.46 -29.67 9.54
CA TRP A 260 7.92 -29.91 8.20
C TRP A 260 8.54 -31.14 7.54
N TRP A 261 9.86 -31.29 7.62
CA TRP A 261 10.57 -32.44 7.05
C TRP A 261 10.25 -33.77 7.76
N GLU A 262 9.87 -33.72 9.05
CA GLU A 262 9.36 -34.90 9.76
C GLU A 262 7.91 -35.23 9.34
N LEU A 263 7.07 -34.21 9.25
CA LEU A 263 5.63 -34.40 8.97
C LEU A 263 5.36 -34.89 7.55
N GLN A 264 6.03 -34.32 6.56
CA GLN A 264 5.73 -34.61 5.15
C GLN A 264 6.01 -36.06 4.75
N PRO A 265 7.17 -36.68 5.10
CA PRO A 265 7.39 -38.11 4.84
C PRO A 265 6.41 -39.02 5.58
N MET A 266 6.01 -38.67 6.81
CA MET A 266 5.00 -39.43 7.54
C MET A 266 3.66 -39.43 6.82
N VAL A 267 3.17 -38.27 6.41
CA VAL A 267 1.91 -38.14 5.67
C VAL A 267 1.99 -38.87 4.34
N SER A 268 3.06 -38.66 3.55
CA SER A 268 3.22 -39.35 2.26
C SER A 268 3.42 -40.86 2.44
N GLY A 269 4.06 -41.32 3.50
CA GLY A 269 4.19 -42.72 3.84
C GLY A 269 2.83 -43.38 4.15
N ILE A 270 1.99 -42.73 4.96
CA ILE A 270 0.63 -43.17 5.26
C ILE A 270 -0.22 -43.26 3.99
N MET A 271 -0.10 -42.28 3.10
CA MET A 271 -0.82 -42.28 1.83
C MET A 271 -0.35 -43.39 0.88
N ARG A 272 0.95 -43.63 0.78
CA ARG A 272 1.54 -44.74 -0.01
C ARG A 272 1.10 -46.10 0.59
N PHE A 273 1.02 -46.18 1.91
CA PHE A 273 0.46 -47.38 2.57
C PHE A 273 -1.01 -47.58 2.19
N GLY A 274 -1.79 -46.52 2.05
CA GLY A 274 -3.16 -46.60 1.51
C GLY A 274 -3.22 -47.19 0.11
N VAL A 275 -2.31 -46.80 -0.79
CA VAL A 275 -2.18 -47.41 -2.12
C VAL A 275 -1.84 -48.89 -2.00
N LEU A 276 -0.93 -49.29 -1.11
CA LEU A 276 -0.59 -50.69 -0.86
C LEU A 276 -1.79 -51.49 -0.34
N LEU A 277 -2.60 -50.92 0.56
CA LEU A 277 -3.84 -51.56 1.04
C LEU A 277 -4.81 -51.83 -0.10
N VAL A 278 -4.95 -50.89 -1.06
CA VAL A 278 -5.77 -51.09 -2.26
C VAL A 278 -5.24 -52.24 -3.10
N TRP A 279 -3.93 -52.34 -3.31
CA TRP A 279 -3.32 -53.46 -4.03
C TRP A 279 -3.58 -54.82 -3.34
N VAL A 280 -3.39 -54.90 -2.03
CA VAL A 280 -3.60 -56.14 -1.25
C VAL A 280 -5.08 -56.52 -1.25
N ALA A 281 -5.96 -55.59 -0.88
CA ALA A 281 -7.39 -55.85 -0.80
C ALA A 281 -8.04 -56.11 -2.16
N GLY A 282 -7.69 -55.29 -3.16
CA GLY A 282 -8.18 -55.42 -4.54
C GLY A 282 -7.64 -56.69 -5.21
N GLY A 283 -6.38 -57.06 -4.99
CA GLY A 283 -5.79 -58.32 -5.42
C GLY A 283 -6.47 -59.51 -4.80
N TYR A 284 -6.75 -59.46 -3.49
CA TYR A 284 -7.52 -60.49 -2.79
C TYR A 284 -8.93 -60.66 -3.41
N LEU A 285 -9.66 -59.56 -3.63
CA LEU A 285 -10.98 -59.56 -4.27
C LEU A 285 -10.93 -60.12 -5.70
N LEU A 286 -9.93 -59.73 -6.46
CA LEU A 286 -9.73 -60.24 -7.82
C LEU A 286 -9.53 -61.74 -7.86
N ILE A 287 -8.77 -62.32 -6.92
CA ILE A 287 -8.45 -63.75 -6.88
C ILE A 287 -9.58 -64.58 -6.30
N ARG A 288 -10.20 -64.11 -5.22
CA ARG A 288 -11.20 -64.88 -4.44
C ARG A 288 -12.66 -64.64 -4.84
N HIS A 289 -12.93 -63.44 -5.40
CA HIS A 289 -14.29 -63.03 -5.75
C HIS A 289 -14.29 -62.39 -7.15
N PRO A 290 -13.98 -63.13 -8.19
CA PRO A 290 -14.01 -62.62 -9.56
C PRO A 290 -15.43 -62.17 -9.93
N SER A 291 -15.55 -60.90 -10.30
CA SER A 291 -16.80 -60.26 -10.74
C SER A 291 -16.50 -59.19 -11.78
N PRO A 292 -17.51 -58.72 -12.53
CA PRO A 292 -17.32 -57.61 -13.47
C PRO A 292 -16.79 -56.33 -12.80
N ASP A 293 -16.96 -56.17 -11.49
CA ASP A 293 -16.50 -55.04 -10.72
C ASP A 293 -15.10 -55.26 -10.12
N ASN A 294 -14.62 -56.52 -10.05
CA ASN A 294 -13.33 -56.90 -9.47
C ASN A 294 -12.36 -57.31 -10.57
N THR A 295 -12.00 -56.40 -11.46
CA THR A 295 -11.06 -56.62 -12.59
C THR A 295 -9.70 -56.03 -12.30
N LEU A 296 -8.68 -56.45 -13.09
CA LEU A 296 -7.35 -55.82 -13.05
C LEU A 296 -7.42 -54.34 -13.40
N GLY A 297 -8.26 -53.99 -14.39
CA GLY A 297 -8.49 -52.59 -14.74
C GLY A 297 -9.11 -51.76 -13.60
N THR A 298 -10.03 -52.36 -12.85
CA THR A 298 -10.60 -51.72 -11.64
C THR A 298 -9.52 -51.49 -10.60
N LEU A 299 -8.64 -52.44 -10.34
CA LEU A 299 -7.53 -52.29 -9.38
C LEU A 299 -6.58 -51.14 -9.77
N VAL A 300 -6.19 -51.07 -11.06
CA VAL A 300 -5.33 -50.03 -11.59
C VAL A 300 -6.03 -48.65 -11.50
N ALA A 301 -7.32 -48.58 -11.88
CA ALA A 301 -8.10 -47.35 -11.77
C ALA A 301 -8.21 -46.83 -10.32
N PHE A 302 -8.44 -47.73 -9.37
CA PHE A 302 -8.48 -47.39 -7.94
C PHE A 302 -7.12 -46.83 -7.47
N THR A 303 -6.02 -47.42 -7.89
CA THR A 303 -4.67 -46.91 -7.57
C THR A 303 -4.48 -45.47 -8.07
N ALA A 304 -4.92 -45.21 -9.30
CA ALA A 304 -4.88 -43.86 -9.89
C ALA A 304 -5.81 -42.89 -9.13
N PHE A 305 -7.05 -43.31 -8.81
CA PHE A 305 -7.99 -42.50 -8.05
C PHE A 305 -7.47 -42.17 -6.66
N VAL A 306 -6.90 -43.12 -5.93
CA VAL A 306 -6.34 -42.90 -4.58
C VAL A 306 -5.22 -41.86 -4.65
N THR A 307 -4.33 -41.97 -5.62
CA THR A 307 -3.25 -41.00 -5.81
C THR A 307 -3.80 -39.60 -6.12
N GLN A 308 -4.78 -39.53 -7.03
CA GLN A 308 -5.43 -38.28 -7.43
C GLN A 308 -6.30 -37.67 -6.32
N PHE A 309 -6.88 -38.48 -5.44
CA PHE A 309 -7.71 -38.05 -4.32
C PHE A 309 -6.93 -37.39 -3.18
N TYR A 310 -5.71 -37.85 -2.93
CA TYR A 310 -4.91 -37.32 -1.81
C TYR A 310 -4.34 -35.93 -2.08
N GLN A 311 -4.08 -35.58 -3.34
CA GLN A 311 -3.52 -34.30 -3.69
C GLN A 311 -4.39 -33.11 -3.24
N PRO A 312 -5.69 -33.00 -3.60
CA PRO A 312 -6.54 -31.90 -3.18
C PRO A 312 -6.71 -31.79 -1.66
N ILE A 313 -6.63 -32.91 -0.93
CA ILE A 313 -6.69 -32.88 0.55
C ILE A 313 -5.46 -32.13 1.13
N MET A 314 -4.28 -32.38 0.57
CA MET A 314 -3.07 -31.69 0.98
C MET A 314 -3.10 -30.20 0.61
N GLU A 315 -3.65 -29.86 -0.56
CA GLU A 315 -3.82 -28.48 -1.00
C GLU A 315 -4.81 -27.72 -0.10
N LEU A 316 -5.95 -28.33 0.28
CA LEU A 316 -6.91 -27.75 1.22
C LEU A 316 -6.27 -27.46 2.59
N ALA A 317 -5.41 -28.36 3.10
CA ALA A 317 -4.69 -28.12 4.35
C ALA A 317 -3.76 -26.91 4.28
N SER A 318 -3.18 -26.62 3.11
CA SER A 318 -2.32 -25.45 2.88
C SER A 318 -3.11 -24.15 2.68
N SER A 319 -4.33 -24.23 2.16
CA SER A 319 -5.18 -23.08 1.78
C SER A 319 -5.57 -22.20 2.98
N ASN A 320 -5.65 -22.75 4.19
CA ASN A 320 -5.99 -21.98 5.39
C ASN A 320 -5.02 -20.82 5.66
N ARG A 321 -3.74 -20.99 5.36
CA ARG A 321 -2.74 -19.92 5.50
C ARG A 321 -2.99 -18.79 4.50
N MET A 322 -3.34 -19.13 3.26
CA MET A 322 -3.65 -18.15 2.22
C MET A 322 -4.91 -17.35 2.58
N ILE A 323 -5.98 -18.01 3.04
CA ILE A 323 -7.21 -17.38 3.50
C ILE A 323 -6.92 -16.39 4.64
N THR A 324 -6.15 -16.80 5.65
CA THR A 324 -5.82 -15.93 6.79
C THR A 324 -4.99 -14.71 6.36
N ARG A 325 -4.01 -14.89 5.48
CA ARG A 325 -3.21 -13.78 4.93
C ARG A 325 -4.06 -12.82 4.11
N ALA A 326 -4.91 -13.33 3.23
CA ALA A 326 -5.81 -12.53 2.43
C ALA A 326 -6.80 -11.75 3.30
N ALA A 327 -7.39 -12.37 4.32
CA ALA A 327 -8.29 -11.71 5.24
C ALA A 327 -7.61 -10.56 6.00
N THR A 328 -6.36 -10.75 6.43
CA THR A 328 -5.58 -9.70 7.11
C THR A 328 -5.24 -8.54 6.16
N SER A 329 -4.83 -8.84 4.92
CA SER A 329 -4.55 -7.81 3.90
C SER A 329 -5.82 -7.07 3.49
N ALA A 330 -6.93 -7.79 3.29
CA ALA A 330 -8.24 -7.19 3.00
C ALA A 330 -8.69 -6.23 4.10
N GLN A 331 -8.50 -6.61 5.37
CA GLN A 331 -8.84 -5.73 6.49
C GLN A 331 -8.04 -4.44 6.46
N ARG A 332 -6.73 -4.48 6.20
CA ARG A 332 -5.89 -3.28 6.10
C ARG A 332 -6.28 -2.39 4.92
N VAL A 333 -6.65 -2.98 3.79
CA VAL A 333 -7.16 -2.26 2.62
C VAL A 333 -8.50 -1.59 2.96
N PHE A 334 -9.45 -2.33 3.54
CA PHE A 334 -10.75 -1.77 3.92
C PHE A 334 -10.68 -0.78 5.08
N GLU A 335 -9.70 -0.91 5.99
CA GLU A 335 -9.46 0.10 7.02
C GLU A 335 -9.15 1.47 6.40
N VAL A 336 -8.41 1.52 5.27
CA VAL A 336 -8.21 2.77 4.53
C VAL A 336 -9.52 3.24 3.93
N LEU A 337 -10.20 2.37 3.17
CA LEU A 337 -11.44 2.72 2.45
C LEU A 337 -12.62 3.11 3.37
N ASP A 338 -12.65 2.57 4.59
CA ASP A 338 -13.70 2.85 5.57
C ASP A 338 -13.39 4.08 6.43
N THR A 339 -12.17 4.64 6.34
CA THR A 339 -11.82 5.88 7.05
C THR A 339 -12.52 7.06 6.37
N PRO A 340 -13.47 7.75 7.03
CA PRO A 340 -14.14 8.86 6.39
C PRO A 340 -13.18 10.05 6.22
N PRO A 341 -13.26 10.79 5.11
CA PRO A 341 -12.57 12.06 4.96
C PRO A 341 -13.05 13.05 6.01
N GLU A 342 -12.13 13.61 6.81
CA GLU A 342 -12.47 14.65 7.81
C GLU A 342 -12.82 15.97 7.13
N ILE A 343 -12.15 16.27 6.01
CA ILE A 343 -12.32 17.50 5.24
C ILE A 343 -12.98 17.14 3.90
N TYR A 344 -14.15 17.65 3.68
CA TYR A 344 -14.94 17.40 2.45
C TYR A 344 -15.70 18.65 2.00
N SER A 345 -16.02 18.72 0.74
CA SER A 345 -16.89 19.76 0.19
C SER A 345 -18.35 19.45 0.48
N LYS A 346 -19.10 20.42 0.98
CA LYS A 346 -20.55 20.32 1.13
C LYS A 346 -21.21 20.14 -0.23
N LYS A 347 -22.40 19.54 -0.30
CA LYS A 347 -23.15 19.36 -1.56
C LYS A 347 -23.40 20.68 -2.30
N ASN A 348 -23.60 21.78 -1.56
CA ASN A 348 -23.84 23.13 -2.07
C ASN A 348 -22.61 24.00 -1.85
N ALA A 349 -21.39 23.44 -1.99
CA ALA A 349 -20.17 24.18 -1.81
C ALA A 349 -20.04 25.32 -2.82
N ILE A 350 -19.56 26.48 -2.32
CA ILE A 350 -19.47 27.72 -3.10
C ILE A 350 -18.19 27.70 -3.93
N THR A 351 -18.29 28.13 -5.18
CA THR A 351 -17.16 28.51 -6.02
C THR A 351 -17.40 29.92 -6.54
N ARG A 352 -16.36 30.74 -6.62
CA ARG A 352 -16.45 32.13 -7.12
C ARG A 352 -15.53 32.33 -8.32
N PRO A 353 -15.88 33.16 -9.30
CA PRO A 353 -15.02 33.39 -10.46
C PRO A 353 -13.69 34.07 -10.07
N LYS A 354 -13.68 34.86 -8.99
CA LYS A 354 -12.50 35.60 -8.51
C LYS A 354 -12.54 35.74 -6.99
N VAL A 355 -11.37 35.62 -6.36
CA VAL A 355 -11.10 35.90 -4.94
C VAL A 355 -10.32 37.19 -4.84
N GLU A 356 -10.73 38.10 -3.95
CA GLU A 356 -9.98 39.34 -3.64
C GLU A 356 -8.82 39.01 -2.71
N GLY A 357 -9.03 38.07 -1.78
CA GLY A 357 -8.01 37.56 -0.87
C GLY A 357 -8.05 38.18 0.53
N ARG A 358 -9.19 38.76 0.95
CA ARG A 358 -9.39 39.17 2.36
C ARG A 358 -9.53 37.92 3.23
N VAL A 359 -8.68 37.79 4.25
CA VAL A 359 -8.71 36.66 5.18
C VAL A 359 -9.02 37.16 6.59
N GLU A 360 -10.04 36.56 7.24
CA GLU A 360 -10.48 36.94 8.55
C GLU A 360 -10.60 35.74 9.48
N PHE A 361 -9.91 35.76 10.60
CA PHE A 361 -10.04 34.83 11.70
C PHE A 361 -10.97 35.42 12.75
N ARG A 362 -12.04 34.72 13.15
CA ARG A 362 -13.01 35.14 14.17
C ARG A 362 -12.96 34.18 15.33
N ASN A 363 -12.31 34.54 16.43
CA ASN A 363 -12.19 33.79 17.69
C ASN A 363 -11.81 32.32 17.44
N VAL A 364 -10.79 32.11 16.62
CA VAL A 364 -10.38 30.78 16.16
C VAL A 364 -9.59 30.07 17.26
N SER A 365 -10.09 28.92 17.69
CA SER A 365 -9.36 27.97 18.53
C SER A 365 -9.17 26.65 17.79
N PHE A 366 -8.01 26.03 18.00
CA PHE A 366 -7.70 24.74 17.37
C PHE A 366 -6.81 23.87 18.25
N SER A 367 -7.13 22.58 18.32
CA SER A 367 -6.32 21.55 18.97
C SER A 367 -6.07 20.39 18.02
N TYR A 368 -4.83 19.90 17.96
CA TYR A 368 -4.56 18.58 17.42
C TYR A 368 -5.08 17.55 18.42
N GLU A 369 -5.60 16.42 17.93
CA GLU A 369 -6.22 15.39 18.75
C GLU A 369 -5.30 14.93 19.89
N GLY A 370 -5.80 14.98 21.13
CA GLY A 370 -5.07 14.61 22.35
C GLY A 370 -3.98 15.58 22.79
N ALA A 371 -3.83 16.73 22.12
CA ALA A 371 -2.83 17.74 22.47
C ALA A 371 -3.45 19.00 23.12
N ALA A 372 -2.62 19.78 23.80
CA ALA A 372 -3.01 21.11 24.26
C ALA A 372 -3.41 22.00 23.06
N PRO A 373 -4.30 22.99 23.26
CA PRO A 373 -4.71 23.92 22.22
C PRO A 373 -3.51 24.60 21.56
N ALA A 374 -3.38 24.44 20.24
CA ALA A 374 -2.33 25.06 19.42
C ALA A 374 -2.67 26.50 19.05
N LEU A 375 -3.95 26.84 18.95
CA LEU A 375 -4.46 28.22 18.85
C LEU A 375 -5.61 28.44 19.83
N ARG A 376 -5.70 29.66 20.40
CA ARG A 376 -6.68 30.03 21.42
C ARG A 376 -7.24 31.42 21.11
N GLU A 377 -8.51 31.47 20.74
CA GLU A 377 -9.28 32.71 20.54
C GLU A 377 -8.58 33.72 19.59
N VAL A 378 -7.96 33.20 18.51
CA VAL A 378 -7.23 34.04 17.57
C VAL A 378 -8.22 34.83 16.71
N SER A 379 -8.09 36.16 16.73
CA SER A 379 -8.83 37.10 15.89
C SER A 379 -7.84 37.96 15.09
N LEU A 380 -7.94 37.91 13.78
CA LEU A 380 -7.03 38.62 12.87
C LEU A 380 -7.77 38.89 11.54
N VAL A 381 -7.62 40.11 11.02
CA VAL A 381 -8.08 40.48 9.69
C VAL A 381 -6.85 40.84 8.87
N VAL A 382 -6.76 40.27 7.68
CA VAL A 382 -5.70 40.58 6.67
C VAL A 382 -6.41 41.04 5.41
N GLU A 383 -6.09 42.24 4.98
CA GLU A 383 -6.71 42.87 3.81
C GLU A 383 -6.11 42.36 2.49
N PRO A 384 -6.82 42.49 1.36
CA PRO A 384 -6.31 42.06 0.07
C PRO A 384 -4.98 42.73 -0.26
N GLY A 385 -3.99 41.93 -0.66
CA GLY A 385 -2.64 42.44 -1.01
C GLY A 385 -1.75 42.79 0.18
N GLU A 386 -2.22 42.60 1.42
CA GLU A 386 -1.43 42.82 2.64
C GLU A 386 -0.44 41.66 2.85
N MET A 387 0.80 41.97 3.20
CA MET A 387 1.78 40.99 3.66
C MET A 387 1.90 41.01 5.17
N VAL A 388 1.49 39.89 5.82
CA VAL A 388 1.59 39.71 7.26
C VAL A 388 2.72 38.77 7.63
N GLY A 389 3.66 39.24 8.45
CA GLY A 389 4.72 38.41 9.02
C GLY A 389 4.28 37.77 10.35
N LEU A 390 4.29 36.45 10.42
CA LEU A 390 3.97 35.66 11.62
C LEU A 390 5.26 35.37 12.40
N CYS A 391 5.35 35.90 13.61
CA CYS A 391 6.53 35.81 14.47
C CYS A 391 6.19 35.07 15.78
N GLY A 392 7.21 34.62 16.48
CA GLY A 392 7.06 34.01 17.81
C GLY A 392 7.93 32.76 17.97
N PRO A 393 8.06 32.24 19.20
CA PRO A 393 8.87 31.06 19.49
C PRO A 393 8.40 29.80 18.73
N SER A 394 9.25 28.77 18.70
CA SER A 394 8.85 27.46 18.15
C SER A 394 7.65 26.92 18.95
N GLY A 395 6.68 26.32 18.26
CA GLY A 395 5.45 25.84 18.88
C GLY A 395 4.40 26.91 19.23
N ALA A 396 4.60 28.19 18.86
CA ALA A 396 3.64 29.27 19.15
C ALA A 396 2.32 29.17 18.36
N GLY A 397 2.22 28.31 17.35
CA GLY A 397 1.00 28.12 16.54
C GLY A 397 1.06 28.71 15.11
N LYS A 398 2.21 29.26 14.68
CA LYS A 398 2.37 29.90 13.34
C LYS A 398 1.97 28.97 12.20
N SER A 399 2.57 27.80 12.10
CA SER A 399 2.28 26.80 11.05
C SER A 399 0.84 26.27 11.16
N THR A 400 0.29 26.18 12.37
CA THR A 400 -1.10 25.81 12.58
C THR A 400 -2.06 26.84 11.98
N LEU A 401 -1.78 28.13 12.19
CA LEU A 401 -2.59 29.23 11.67
C LEU A 401 -2.66 29.19 10.13
N VAL A 402 -1.54 29.05 9.45
CA VAL A 402 -1.52 28.98 7.98
C VAL A 402 -2.14 27.69 7.42
N ASN A 403 -2.02 26.56 8.12
CA ASN A 403 -2.66 25.31 7.73
C ASN A 403 -4.18 25.38 7.76
N LEU A 404 -4.76 26.20 8.63
CA LEU A 404 -6.20 26.41 8.71
C LEU A 404 -6.72 27.25 7.53
N ILE A 405 -5.92 28.17 6.96
CA ILE A 405 -6.29 28.96 5.77
C ILE A 405 -6.53 28.01 4.59
N GLY A 406 -5.62 27.05 4.34
CA GLY A 406 -5.74 26.04 3.28
C GLY A 406 -6.77 24.95 3.57
N ARG A 407 -7.48 25.09 4.71
CA ARG A 407 -8.42 24.07 5.18
C ARG A 407 -7.81 22.66 5.14
N PHE A 408 -6.57 22.52 5.64
CA PHE A 408 -5.98 21.22 5.91
C PHE A 408 -6.52 20.59 7.18
N TYR A 409 -7.05 21.44 8.06
CA TYR A 409 -7.81 21.15 9.27
C TYR A 409 -8.96 22.14 9.37
N ASP A 410 -10.05 21.74 9.99
CA ASP A 410 -11.14 22.68 10.39
C ASP A 410 -10.89 23.20 11.80
N ALA A 411 -11.19 24.46 12.06
CA ALA A 411 -11.10 25.07 13.38
C ALA A 411 -12.03 24.33 14.37
N THR A 412 -11.56 24.17 15.62
CA THR A 412 -12.35 23.55 16.69
C THR A 412 -13.49 24.49 17.12
N GLU A 413 -13.16 25.79 17.22
CA GLU A 413 -14.10 26.86 17.55
C GLU A 413 -13.80 28.08 16.68
N GLY A 414 -14.81 28.92 16.48
CA GLY A 414 -14.71 30.09 15.64
C GLY A 414 -14.84 29.79 14.15
N ALA A 415 -14.43 30.74 13.33
CA ALA A 415 -14.54 30.66 11.89
C ALA A 415 -13.37 31.37 11.18
N ILE A 416 -12.98 30.85 10.03
CA ILE A 416 -12.05 31.51 9.13
C ILE A 416 -12.81 31.86 7.84
N LEU A 417 -12.78 33.14 7.49
CA LEU A 417 -13.49 33.63 6.33
C LEU A 417 -12.50 34.08 5.26
N ILE A 418 -12.80 33.76 4.02
CA ILE A 418 -12.13 34.33 2.86
C ILE A 418 -13.18 35.11 2.07
N ASP A 419 -12.95 36.40 1.86
CA ASP A 419 -13.89 37.33 1.25
C ASP A 419 -15.31 37.26 1.88
N GLY A 420 -15.35 37.17 3.21
CA GLY A 420 -16.59 37.13 4.02
C GLY A 420 -17.32 35.80 4.04
N VAL A 421 -16.81 34.74 3.37
CA VAL A 421 -17.39 33.40 3.36
C VAL A 421 -16.51 32.44 4.15
N ASP A 422 -17.14 31.63 5.00
CA ASP A 422 -16.44 30.60 5.78
C ASP A 422 -15.75 29.58 4.87
N VAL A 423 -14.50 29.25 5.16
CA VAL A 423 -13.71 28.26 4.38
C VAL A 423 -14.40 26.89 4.31
N ARG A 424 -15.25 26.57 5.28
CA ARG A 424 -16.04 25.32 5.33
C ARG A 424 -17.19 25.28 4.29
N ASP A 425 -17.56 26.42 3.75
CA ASP A 425 -18.64 26.55 2.75
C ASP A 425 -18.12 26.56 1.31
N TYR A 426 -16.82 26.73 1.12
CA TYR A 426 -16.19 26.61 -0.18
C TYR A 426 -15.96 25.16 -0.61
N ASP A 427 -15.95 24.92 -1.93
CA ASP A 427 -15.37 23.70 -2.49
C ASP A 427 -13.87 23.62 -2.14
N VAL A 428 -13.47 22.53 -1.51
CA VAL A 428 -12.10 22.38 -0.97
C VAL A 428 -11.04 22.44 -2.07
N ARG A 429 -11.32 21.82 -3.25
CA ARG A 429 -10.36 21.83 -4.37
C ARG A 429 -10.27 23.21 -4.99
N TRP A 430 -11.39 23.89 -5.13
CA TRP A 430 -11.43 25.25 -5.63
C TRP A 430 -10.72 26.21 -4.67
N LEU A 431 -10.97 26.12 -3.37
CA LEU A 431 -10.32 26.94 -2.34
C LEU A 431 -8.79 26.80 -2.40
N ARG A 432 -8.28 25.58 -2.43
CA ARG A 432 -6.85 25.29 -2.48
C ARG A 432 -6.18 25.79 -3.75
N LYS A 433 -6.90 25.90 -4.86
CA LYS A 433 -6.39 26.54 -6.08
C LYS A 433 -6.20 28.06 -5.95
N GLN A 434 -6.84 28.70 -4.98
CA GLN A 434 -6.65 30.14 -4.71
C GLN A 434 -5.44 30.40 -3.80
N ILE A 435 -4.84 29.34 -3.23
CA ILE A 435 -3.77 29.42 -2.23
C ILE A 435 -2.50 28.79 -2.80
N GLY A 436 -1.42 29.57 -2.82
CA GLY A 436 -0.07 29.08 -3.11
C GLY A 436 0.72 28.87 -1.83
N VAL A 437 1.59 27.87 -1.81
CA VAL A 437 2.44 27.56 -0.68
C VAL A 437 3.89 27.40 -1.14
N VAL A 438 4.80 28.12 -0.53
CA VAL A 438 6.25 27.91 -0.65
C VAL A 438 6.75 27.37 0.69
N LEU A 439 7.18 26.13 0.70
CA LEU A 439 7.59 25.42 1.92
C LEU A 439 9.06 25.71 2.27
N GLN A 440 9.39 25.56 3.54
CA GLN A 440 10.76 25.66 4.08
C GLN A 440 11.71 24.68 3.39
N GLU A 441 11.29 23.41 3.27
CA GLU A 441 11.99 22.38 2.50
C GLU A 441 11.19 22.10 1.21
N PRO A 442 11.66 22.60 0.04
CA PRO A 442 10.95 22.40 -1.22
C PRO A 442 10.93 20.92 -1.60
N TYR A 443 9.74 20.43 -1.87
CA TYR A 443 9.58 19.07 -2.37
C TYR A 443 9.46 19.06 -3.88
N LEU A 444 10.39 18.38 -4.55
CA LEU A 444 10.35 18.14 -5.99
C LEU A 444 10.00 16.68 -6.26
N PHE A 445 9.06 16.47 -7.18
CA PHE A 445 8.69 15.14 -7.64
C PHE A 445 9.73 14.62 -8.62
N HIS A 446 9.88 13.30 -8.69
CA HIS A 446 10.66 12.67 -9.74
C HIS A 446 10.03 12.99 -11.10
N GLY A 447 10.83 13.50 -12.02
CA GLY A 447 10.41 13.97 -13.34
C GLY A 447 11.35 15.08 -13.82
N THR A 448 10.98 15.80 -14.88
CA THR A 448 11.79 16.90 -15.41
C THR A 448 11.65 18.17 -14.56
N ILE A 449 12.56 19.12 -14.71
CA ILE A 449 12.44 20.47 -14.12
C ILE A 449 11.17 21.14 -14.64
N ALA A 450 10.90 21.03 -15.95
CA ALA A 450 9.67 21.56 -16.55
C ALA A 450 8.40 20.97 -15.89
N ASP A 451 8.34 19.66 -15.66
CA ASP A 451 7.21 19.02 -15.02
C ASP A 451 7.00 19.52 -13.59
N ASN A 452 8.09 19.73 -12.86
CA ASN A 452 8.05 20.26 -11.50
C ASN A 452 7.52 21.69 -11.45
N ILE A 453 7.87 22.55 -12.40
CA ILE A 453 7.31 23.91 -12.49
C ILE A 453 5.85 23.86 -12.95
N ARG A 454 5.53 23.04 -13.98
CA ARG A 454 4.19 22.86 -14.55
C ARG A 454 3.20 22.24 -13.55
N TYR A 455 3.70 21.64 -12.46
CA TYR A 455 2.85 21.14 -11.37
C TYR A 455 1.93 22.24 -10.79
N GLY A 456 2.35 23.51 -10.81
CA GLY A 456 1.51 24.65 -10.40
C GLY A 456 0.32 24.90 -11.33
N ASN A 457 0.47 24.65 -12.64
CA ASN A 457 -0.58 24.74 -13.64
C ASN A 457 -0.33 23.73 -14.77
N PRO A 458 -0.98 22.55 -14.74
CA PRO A 458 -0.76 21.50 -15.73
C PRO A 458 -1.07 21.88 -17.18
N ASN A 459 -1.88 22.93 -17.40
CA ASN A 459 -2.27 23.39 -18.73
C ASN A 459 -1.33 24.49 -19.28
N ALA A 460 -0.28 24.86 -18.54
CA ALA A 460 0.65 25.91 -18.94
C ALA A 460 1.52 25.46 -20.13
N THR A 461 1.76 26.37 -21.05
CA THR A 461 2.67 26.16 -22.18
C THR A 461 4.14 26.22 -21.73
N ASP A 462 5.06 25.73 -22.57
CA ASP A 462 6.49 25.83 -22.28
C ASP A 462 6.95 27.29 -22.14
N ALA A 463 6.37 28.20 -22.92
CA ALA A 463 6.62 29.61 -22.78
C ALA A 463 6.22 30.19 -21.42
N ASP A 464 5.10 29.67 -20.83
CA ASP A 464 4.66 30.05 -19.49
C ASP A 464 5.62 29.53 -18.42
N VAL A 465 6.08 28.30 -18.57
CA VAL A 465 7.08 27.66 -17.68
C VAL A 465 8.37 28.48 -17.69
N ILE A 466 8.86 28.84 -18.87
CA ILE A 466 10.09 29.65 -19.02
C ILE A 466 9.90 31.05 -18.40
N ARG A 467 8.75 31.71 -18.60
CA ARG A 467 8.45 32.99 -17.96
C ARG A 467 8.45 32.90 -16.43
N ALA A 468 7.81 31.88 -15.89
CA ALA A 468 7.79 31.64 -14.44
C ALA A 468 9.20 31.35 -13.89
N ALA A 469 10.00 30.56 -14.60
CA ALA A 469 11.39 30.30 -14.23
C ALA A 469 12.26 31.55 -14.24
N ARG A 470 12.09 32.44 -15.24
CA ARG A 470 12.79 33.75 -15.29
C ARG A 470 12.38 34.64 -14.12
N ALA A 471 11.08 34.72 -13.82
CA ALA A 471 10.57 35.49 -12.68
C ALA A 471 11.10 34.99 -11.34
N ALA A 472 11.36 33.70 -11.25
CA ALA A 472 11.94 33.05 -10.06
C ALA A 472 13.49 33.03 -10.05
N ASN A 473 14.17 33.71 -10.94
CA ASN A 473 15.63 33.66 -11.12
C ASN A 473 16.17 32.23 -11.30
N ALA A 474 15.36 31.33 -11.89
CA ALA A 474 15.72 29.93 -12.10
C ALA A 474 16.20 29.61 -13.51
N HIS A 475 15.87 30.44 -14.51
CA HIS A 475 16.14 30.18 -15.92
C HIS A 475 17.62 29.91 -16.20
N ASP A 476 18.51 30.76 -15.69
CA ASP A 476 19.93 30.75 -16.04
C ASP A 476 20.64 29.49 -15.59
N PHE A 477 20.35 29.00 -14.37
CA PHE A 477 20.93 27.75 -13.94
C PHE A 477 20.27 26.53 -14.63
N ILE A 478 18.97 26.61 -14.99
CA ILE A 478 18.28 25.54 -15.71
C ILE A 478 18.90 25.31 -17.09
N VAL A 479 19.15 26.37 -17.85
CA VAL A 479 19.78 26.26 -19.17
C VAL A 479 21.25 25.88 -19.10
N GLY A 480 21.89 26.00 -17.96
CA GLY A 480 23.25 25.52 -17.70
C GLY A 480 23.35 23.99 -17.59
N PHE A 481 22.25 23.28 -17.39
CA PHE A 481 22.24 21.80 -17.42
C PHE A 481 22.28 21.30 -18.89
N PRO A 482 22.88 20.14 -19.15
CA PRO A 482 22.96 19.58 -20.50
C PRO A 482 21.59 19.43 -21.18
N ASP A 483 20.56 19.02 -20.44
CA ASP A 483 19.20 18.82 -20.95
C ASP A 483 18.25 19.99 -20.61
N GLY A 484 18.78 21.09 -20.04
CA GLY A 484 18.00 22.27 -19.71
C GLY A 484 16.75 21.96 -18.88
N TYR A 485 15.58 22.36 -19.38
CA TYR A 485 14.29 22.13 -18.73
C TYR A 485 13.87 20.63 -18.68
N ASP A 486 14.42 19.79 -19.56
CA ASP A 486 14.17 18.35 -19.61
C ASP A 486 15.08 17.56 -18.66
N THR A 487 15.98 18.25 -17.96
CA THR A 487 16.84 17.64 -16.93
C THR A 487 15.99 16.95 -15.89
N THR A 488 16.23 15.63 -15.70
CA THR A 488 15.50 14.81 -14.72
C THR A 488 15.97 15.12 -13.31
N VAL A 489 15.03 15.46 -12.46
CA VAL A 489 15.23 15.68 -11.03
C VAL A 489 15.07 14.34 -10.30
N GLY A 490 16.10 13.94 -9.57
CA GLY A 490 16.08 12.72 -8.75
C GLY A 490 15.05 12.79 -7.61
N GLU A 491 14.95 11.69 -6.87
CA GLU A 491 14.03 11.62 -5.73
C GLU A 491 14.27 12.78 -4.76
N ARG A 492 13.22 13.55 -4.46
CA ARG A 492 13.23 14.78 -3.63
C ARG A 492 14.21 15.87 -4.10
N GLY A 493 14.64 15.86 -5.36
CA GLY A 493 15.55 16.87 -5.87
C GLY A 493 16.99 16.75 -5.37
N GLN A 494 17.44 15.56 -5.00
CA GLN A 494 18.80 15.35 -4.45
C GLN A 494 19.95 15.77 -5.39
N SER A 495 19.70 15.85 -6.71
CA SER A 495 20.65 16.32 -7.72
C SER A 495 20.82 17.82 -7.76
N LEU A 496 19.98 18.59 -7.07
CA LEU A 496 19.96 20.05 -7.06
C LEU A 496 20.42 20.60 -5.70
N SER A 497 21.04 21.78 -5.72
CA SER A 497 21.35 22.54 -4.51
C SER A 497 20.08 23.01 -3.79
N GLY A 498 20.18 23.39 -2.53
CA GLY A 498 19.05 23.93 -1.76
C GLY A 498 18.41 25.14 -2.42
N GLY A 499 19.23 26.08 -2.92
CA GLY A 499 18.76 27.30 -3.58
C GLY A 499 18.11 27.05 -4.95
N GLU A 500 18.59 26.08 -5.71
CA GLU A 500 17.97 25.67 -6.99
C GLU A 500 16.59 25.06 -6.76
N ARG A 501 16.46 24.14 -5.79
CA ARG A 501 15.16 23.58 -5.40
C ARG A 501 14.18 24.66 -4.98
N GLN A 502 14.65 25.64 -4.19
CA GLN A 502 13.80 26.75 -3.73
C GLN A 502 13.30 27.60 -4.88
N ARG A 503 14.17 27.97 -5.83
CA ARG A 503 13.80 28.76 -7.00
C ARG A 503 12.83 28.03 -7.92
N ILE A 504 12.97 26.71 -8.09
CA ILE A 504 11.98 25.89 -8.80
C ILE A 504 10.63 25.90 -8.08
N SER A 505 10.62 25.79 -6.75
CA SER A 505 9.40 25.88 -5.95
C SER A 505 8.71 27.24 -6.06
N ILE A 506 9.50 28.33 -6.09
CA ILE A 506 8.98 29.69 -6.33
C ILE A 506 8.43 29.83 -7.77
N ALA A 507 9.12 29.28 -8.78
CA ALA A 507 8.61 29.24 -10.15
C ALA A 507 7.26 28.49 -10.26
N ARG A 508 7.11 27.38 -9.54
CA ARG A 508 5.85 26.66 -9.42
C ARG A 508 4.74 27.54 -8.82
N ALA A 509 5.04 28.29 -7.77
CA ALA A 509 4.08 29.19 -7.12
C ALA A 509 3.72 30.39 -8.03
N ILE A 510 4.68 30.94 -8.76
CA ILE A 510 4.44 32.01 -9.75
C ILE A 510 3.52 31.51 -10.89
N LEU A 511 3.79 30.32 -11.42
CA LEU A 511 2.99 29.70 -12.48
C LEU A 511 1.56 29.36 -12.03
N HIS A 512 1.39 29.04 -10.76
CA HIS A 512 0.09 28.79 -10.13
C HIS A 512 -0.77 30.05 -10.03
N ASP A 513 -0.16 31.24 -9.88
CA ASP A 513 -0.77 32.58 -9.77
C ASP A 513 -1.90 32.64 -8.70
N PRO A 514 -1.62 32.31 -7.43
CA PRO A 514 -2.60 32.31 -6.36
C PRO A 514 -2.94 33.73 -5.91
N ARG A 515 -4.12 33.92 -5.29
CA ARG A 515 -4.50 35.19 -4.64
C ARG A 515 -4.01 35.28 -3.20
N ILE A 516 -3.91 34.15 -2.53
CA ILE A 516 -3.41 34.04 -1.17
C ILE A 516 -2.10 33.25 -1.22
N LEU A 517 -1.07 33.74 -0.58
CA LEU A 517 0.25 33.12 -0.55
C LEU A 517 0.67 32.80 0.88
N ILE A 518 1.21 31.60 1.07
CA ILE A 518 1.81 31.16 2.34
C ILE A 518 3.29 30.91 2.08
N LEU A 519 4.14 31.64 2.81
CA LEU A 519 5.59 31.50 2.78
C LEU A 519 6.06 30.92 4.12
N ASP A 520 6.66 29.72 4.07
CA ASP A 520 7.25 29.08 5.26
C ASP A 520 8.77 29.09 5.11
N GLU A 521 9.45 30.01 5.76
CA GLU A 521 10.91 30.19 5.87
C GLU A 521 11.74 29.80 4.60
N ALA A 522 11.52 30.53 3.51
CA ALA A 522 12.00 30.16 2.18
C ALA A 522 13.53 30.23 1.92
N THR A 523 14.40 30.50 2.93
CA THR A 523 15.81 30.85 2.68
C THR A 523 16.84 30.21 3.62
N SER A 524 16.56 29.09 4.30
CA SER A 524 17.53 28.44 5.19
C SER A 524 18.67 27.73 4.41
N SER A 525 19.93 27.94 4.84
CA SER A 525 21.13 27.18 4.40
C SER A 525 21.60 27.39 2.95
N VAL A 526 21.55 28.61 2.44
CA VAL A 526 22.08 28.99 1.12
C VAL A 526 23.15 30.08 1.25
N ASP A 527 24.04 30.20 0.27
CA ASP A 527 25.02 31.27 0.17
C ASP A 527 24.36 32.64 -0.06
N SER A 528 25.07 33.74 0.24
CA SER A 528 24.51 35.10 0.20
C SER A 528 24.06 35.56 -1.20
N GLU A 529 24.71 35.12 -2.28
CA GLU A 529 24.30 35.46 -3.64
C GLU A 529 23.00 34.73 -4.02
N THR A 530 22.92 33.47 -3.76
CA THR A 530 21.69 32.65 -3.96
C THR A 530 20.54 33.18 -3.10
N GLU A 531 20.82 33.58 -1.85
CA GLU A 531 19.82 34.20 -0.98
C GLU A 531 19.23 35.48 -1.58
N LYS A 532 20.07 36.35 -2.14
CA LYS A 532 19.63 37.56 -2.81
C LYS A 532 18.72 37.25 -4.01
N GLN A 533 19.08 36.24 -4.82
CA GLN A 533 18.28 35.83 -5.98
C GLN A 533 16.92 35.26 -5.54
N ILE A 534 16.87 34.47 -4.45
CA ILE A 534 15.64 33.94 -3.86
C ILE A 534 14.78 35.09 -3.36
N GLN A 535 15.36 36.07 -2.63
CA GLN A 535 14.62 37.22 -2.10
C GLN A 535 13.97 38.02 -3.23
N GLN A 536 14.70 38.33 -4.30
CA GLN A 536 14.15 39.01 -5.46
C GLN A 536 13.00 38.25 -6.13
N ALA A 537 13.09 36.92 -6.17
CA ALA A 537 12.02 36.07 -6.69
C ALA A 537 10.78 36.08 -5.77
N LEU A 538 10.99 36.09 -4.45
CA LEU A 538 9.92 36.21 -3.47
C LEU A 538 9.24 37.59 -3.53
N ASP A 539 9.99 38.67 -3.67
CA ASP A 539 9.44 40.02 -3.77
C ASP A 539 8.49 40.13 -5.00
N ARG A 540 8.88 39.56 -6.15
CA ARG A 540 7.99 39.47 -7.33
C ARG A 540 6.79 38.58 -7.10
N LEU A 541 6.96 37.48 -6.34
CA LEU A 541 5.87 36.55 -6.04
C LEU A 541 4.84 37.17 -5.10
N VAL A 542 5.24 38.01 -4.15
CA VAL A 542 4.36 38.65 -3.16
C VAL A 542 3.52 39.77 -3.76
N GLU A 543 4.00 40.41 -4.81
CA GLU A 543 3.38 41.60 -5.40
C GLU A 543 1.89 41.35 -5.78
N GLY A 544 0.98 42.15 -5.20
CA GLY A 544 -0.45 42.09 -5.44
C GLY A 544 -1.18 40.87 -4.84
N ARG A 545 -0.54 40.13 -3.95
CA ARG A 545 -1.10 38.94 -3.29
C ARG A 545 -1.18 39.12 -1.79
N THR A 546 -2.27 38.60 -1.18
CA THR A 546 -2.38 38.54 0.28
C THR A 546 -1.43 37.46 0.80
N THR A 547 -0.44 37.86 1.60
CA THR A 547 0.67 36.97 1.94
C THR A 547 0.79 36.76 3.44
N PHE A 548 0.88 35.50 3.84
CA PHE A 548 1.23 35.05 5.20
C PHE A 548 2.65 34.50 5.18
N ALA A 549 3.59 35.21 5.78
CA ALA A 549 4.98 34.78 5.88
C ALA A 549 5.32 34.32 7.28
N ILE A 550 5.66 33.03 7.46
CA ILE A 550 6.27 32.56 8.71
C ILE A 550 7.72 32.99 8.68
N ALA A 551 8.04 33.99 9.47
CA ALA A 551 9.31 34.66 9.40
C ALA A 551 10.26 34.21 10.53
N HIS A 552 11.40 33.67 10.11
CA HIS A 552 12.55 33.38 10.96
C HIS A 552 13.76 34.28 10.61
N ARG A 553 13.68 35.08 9.53
CA ARG A 553 14.72 36.03 9.10
C ARG A 553 14.26 37.45 9.19
N LEU A 554 15.22 38.32 9.53
CA LEU A 554 15.00 39.75 9.68
C LEU A 554 14.51 40.41 8.39
N SER A 555 15.04 40.01 7.23
CA SER A 555 14.67 40.56 5.91
C SER A 555 13.18 40.36 5.61
N THR A 556 12.64 39.17 5.89
CA THR A 556 11.23 38.90 5.69
C THR A 556 10.34 39.68 6.67
N LEU A 557 10.82 39.87 7.92
CA LEU A 557 10.12 40.66 8.94
C LEU A 557 10.06 42.14 8.59
N GLN A 558 11.13 42.68 8.01
CA GLN A 558 11.22 44.10 7.59
C GLN A 558 10.36 44.38 6.36
N ALA A 559 10.21 43.41 5.46
CA ALA A 559 9.40 43.57 4.24
C ALA A 559 7.88 43.45 4.51
N ALA A 560 7.47 42.88 5.67
CA ALA A 560 6.07 42.70 6.00
C ALA A 560 5.38 44.06 6.31
N SER A 561 4.18 44.25 5.76
CA SER A 561 3.36 45.45 6.03
C SER A 561 2.97 45.50 7.52
N ARG A 562 2.76 44.35 8.14
CA ARG A 562 2.41 44.20 9.54
C ARG A 562 2.94 42.88 10.07
N LEU A 563 3.35 42.90 11.32
CA LEU A 563 3.78 41.72 12.08
C LEU A 563 2.71 41.30 13.09
N VAL A 564 2.55 39.99 13.24
CA VAL A 564 1.66 39.37 14.22
C VAL A 564 2.51 38.41 15.04
N VAL A 565 2.64 38.72 16.32
CA VAL A 565 3.43 37.93 17.29
C VAL A 565 2.52 36.94 18.00
N LEU A 566 2.81 35.65 17.84
CA LEU A 566 2.12 34.57 18.53
C LEU A 566 2.96 34.07 19.70
N GLN A 567 2.29 33.83 20.82
CA GLN A 567 2.84 33.14 21.99
C GLN A 567 1.79 32.23 22.60
N SER A 568 2.14 30.95 22.81
CA SER A 568 1.25 29.95 23.43
C SER A 568 -0.14 29.87 22.76
N GLY A 569 -0.20 30.04 21.44
CA GLY A 569 -1.43 29.96 20.64
C GLY A 569 -2.29 31.23 20.63
N ARG A 570 -1.83 32.36 21.22
CA ARG A 570 -2.53 33.64 21.23
C ARG A 570 -1.74 34.72 20.47
N ILE A 571 -2.43 35.66 19.87
CA ILE A 571 -1.81 36.88 19.34
C ILE A 571 -1.56 37.80 20.53
N VAL A 572 -0.30 38.18 20.76
CA VAL A 572 0.13 39.01 21.89
C VAL A 572 0.57 40.41 21.47
N GLU A 573 1.09 40.55 20.25
CA GLU A 573 1.48 41.84 19.71
C GLU A 573 1.13 41.91 18.23
N THR A 574 0.74 43.09 17.77
CA THR A 574 0.52 43.42 16.36
C THR A 574 0.99 44.84 16.09
N GLY A 575 1.67 45.05 14.98
CA GLY A 575 2.18 46.35 14.57
C GLY A 575 3.18 46.26 13.45
N THR A 576 3.70 47.39 13.00
CA THR A 576 4.82 47.45 12.02
C THR A 576 6.13 47.03 12.70
N HIS A 577 7.12 46.69 11.89
CA HIS A 577 8.46 46.37 12.41
C HIS A 577 9.01 47.48 13.33
N ALA A 578 8.91 48.74 12.89
CA ALA A 578 9.42 49.90 13.67
C ALA A 578 8.69 50.05 15.01
N GLU A 579 7.36 49.94 15.03
CA GLU A 579 6.56 50.03 16.24
C GLU A 579 6.87 48.94 17.27
N LEU A 580 7.06 47.70 16.80
CA LEU A 580 7.30 46.55 17.66
C LEU A 580 8.74 46.50 18.19
N VAL A 581 9.72 46.95 17.43
CA VAL A 581 11.11 47.10 17.90
C VAL A 581 11.23 48.18 18.97
N ALA A 582 10.45 49.27 18.87
CA ALA A 582 10.44 50.35 19.84
C ALA A 582 9.83 49.99 21.20
N ARG A 583 9.15 48.85 21.33
CA ARG A 583 8.58 48.39 22.62
C ARG A 583 9.66 47.66 23.44
N GLU A 584 10.31 48.34 24.40
CA GLU A 584 11.46 47.83 25.16
C GLU A 584 11.18 46.45 25.84
N ASP A 585 9.99 46.22 26.35
CA ASP A 585 9.58 44.96 26.97
C ASP A 585 8.87 43.99 26.02
N GLY A 586 8.75 44.34 24.75
CA GLY A 586 8.05 43.58 23.72
C GLY A 586 8.70 42.21 23.47
N ILE A 587 7.86 41.23 23.22
CA ILE A 587 8.32 39.88 22.81
C ILE A 587 9.06 39.97 21.50
N TYR A 588 8.55 40.74 20.54
CA TYR A 588 9.20 40.97 19.27
C TYR A 588 10.56 41.65 19.43
N ALA A 589 10.66 42.72 20.24
CA ALA A 589 11.92 43.40 20.49
C ALA A 589 13.00 42.47 21.07
N LYS A 590 12.62 41.58 21.98
CA LYS A 590 13.51 40.56 22.54
C LYS A 590 13.96 39.54 21.50
N LEU A 591 13.04 39.04 20.66
CA LEU A 591 13.37 38.14 19.53
C LEU A 591 14.30 38.81 18.54
N HIS A 592 14.03 40.04 18.13
CA HIS A 592 14.83 40.83 17.24
C HIS A 592 16.25 41.04 17.78
N LYS A 593 16.40 41.44 19.04
CA LYS A 593 17.70 41.60 19.68
C LYS A 593 18.53 40.31 19.67
N THR A 594 17.90 39.20 20.02
CA THR A 594 18.58 37.87 20.01
C THR A 594 19.04 37.49 18.62
N GLN A 595 18.25 37.77 17.58
CA GLN A 595 18.63 37.49 16.19
C GLN A 595 19.78 38.41 15.70
N MET A 596 19.76 39.70 16.06
CA MET A 596 20.83 40.63 15.74
C MET A 596 22.15 40.22 16.41
N GLU A 597 22.12 39.86 17.71
CA GLU A 597 23.30 39.37 18.42
C GLU A 597 23.88 38.11 17.77
N ALA A 598 23.02 37.18 17.33
CA ALA A 598 23.45 35.97 16.65
C ALA A 598 24.08 36.27 15.29
N ALA A 599 23.49 37.20 14.50
CA ALA A 599 24.02 37.64 13.21
C ALA A 599 25.38 38.37 13.37
N THR A 600 25.53 39.21 14.38
CA THR A 600 26.78 39.94 14.67
C THR A 600 27.89 38.96 15.10
N ARG A 601 27.59 37.94 15.91
CA ARG A 601 28.57 36.93 16.30
C ARG A 601 29.07 36.10 15.12
N LEU A 602 28.19 35.75 14.19
CA LEU A 602 28.57 35.03 12.96
C LEU A 602 29.43 35.88 12.04
N ALA A 603 29.16 37.18 11.94
CA ALA A 603 29.95 38.13 11.14
C ALA A 603 31.35 38.41 11.73
N VAL A 604 31.55 38.26 13.02
CA VAL A 604 32.86 38.45 13.72
C VAL A 604 33.68 37.16 13.76
N SER A 605 33.06 35.98 13.59
CA SER A 605 33.75 34.67 13.61
C SER A 605 34.11 34.10 12.22
N GLY A 606 33.75 34.78 11.13
CA GLY A 606 34.14 34.47 9.74
C GLY A 606 35.09 35.53 9.18
#